data_4537c00393230c31ed0d0dcb95dbe12c
#
_entry.id   4537c00393230c31ed0d0dcb95dbe12c
#
_cell.length_a   1.000
_cell.length_b   1.000
_cell.length_c   1.000
_cell.angle_alpha   90.00
_cell.angle_beta   90.00
_cell.angle_gamma   90.00
#
_symmetry.space_group_name_H-M   'P 1'
#
loop_
_entity.id
_entity.type
_entity.pdbx_description
1 polymer ?
#
loop_
_entity_poly.entity_id
_entity_poly.type
_entity_poly.pdbx_seq_one_letter_code
_entity_poly.pdbx_strand_id
1 'polypeptide(L)'
;MYEHYPQWRSKVTFLQVAVPSRTDVKEYQELKSEIDQLVGHINGRFSTPAWSPIKYIFGSVNQQDLAAYYRDADVALITPLRDGMNLVAKEFVACQSDEDPGVLVLSPFAGTLFENYLSFQLFHFY
;
A
#
# COMPACT_ATOMS: atom_id res chain seq x y z
N MET A 1 5.94 6.42 12.53
CA MET A 1 4.61 6.24 13.16
C MET A 1 4.71 5.49 14.48
N TYR A 2 5.07 4.20 14.54
CA TYR A 2 5.03 3.36 15.75
C TYR A 2 6.01 3.78 16.87
N GLU A 3 7.04 4.55 16.58
CA GLU A 3 7.93 5.12 17.61
C GLU A 3 7.30 6.31 18.33
N HIS A 4 6.70 7.22 17.57
CA HIS A 4 6.10 8.45 18.09
C HIS A 4 4.67 8.27 18.57
N TYR A 5 3.99 7.22 18.09
CA TYR A 5 2.59 6.92 18.38
C TYR A 5 2.42 5.44 18.75
N PRO A 6 2.95 5.01 19.91
CA PRO A 6 2.94 3.60 20.31
C PRO A 6 1.54 3.03 20.52
N GLN A 7 0.54 3.88 20.73
CA GLN A 7 -0.88 3.48 20.85
C GLN A 7 -1.44 2.82 19.58
N TRP A 8 -0.80 2.99 18.43
CA TRP A 8 -1.20 2.36 17.15
C TRP A 8 -0.53 1.01 16.89
N ARG A 9 0.38 0.57 17.76
CA ARG A 9 0.96 -0.78 17.68
C ARG A 9 -0.13 -1.83 17.86
N SER A 10 -0.10 -2.86 17.06
CA SER A 10 -1.10 -3.93 17.00
C SER A 10 -2.53 -3.49 16.62
N LYS A 11 -2.70 -2.24 16.18
CA LYS A 11 -4.00 -1.71 15.73
C LYS A 11 -4.01 -1.31 14.27
N VAL A 12 -2.88 -1.03 13.68
CA VAL A 12 -2.78 -0.61 12.27
C VAL A 12 -1.79 -1.51 11.56
N THR A 13 -2.21 -2.06 10.44
CA THR A 13 -1.34 -2.77 9.50
C THR A 13 -1.30 -2.03 8.17
N PHE A 14 -0.10 -1.84 7.65
CA PHE A 14 0.12 -1.37 6.28
C PHE A 14 0.14 -2.57 5.35
N LEU A 15 -0.74 -2.59 4.37
CA LEU A 15 -0.66 -3.51 3.25
C LEU A 15 -0.12 -2.76 2.03
N GLN A 16 1.04 -3.17 1.57
CA GLN A 16 1.65 -2.64 0.36
C GLN A 16 1.72 -3.72 -0.72
N VAL A 17 1.09 -3.46 -1.85
CA VAL A 17 1.19 -4.30 -3.04
C VAL A 17 2.02 -3.56 -4.07
N ALA A 18 3.09 -4.19 -4.53
CA ALA A 18 3.97 -3.67 -5.59
C ALA A 18 4.03 -4.67 -6.74
N VAL A 19 3.41 -4.31 -7.86
CA VAL A 19 3.45 -5.13 -9.07
C VAL A 19 4.70 -4.77 -9.88
N PRO A 20 5.64 -5.72 -10.11
CA PRO A 20 6.84 -5.44 -10.87
C PRO A 20 6.51 -5.16 -12.34
N SER A 21 6.87 -3.98 -12.83
CA SER A 21 6.62 -3.59 -14.21
C SER A 21 7.85 -3.62 -15.12
N ARG A 22 9.07 -3.53 -14.58
CA ARG A 22 10.34 -3.51 -15.32
C ARG A 22 11.47 -4.07 -14.46
N THR A 23 11.48 -5.39 -14.25
CA THR A 23 12.43 -6.08 -13.35
C THR A 23 13.89 -6.04 -13.82
N ASP A 24 14.14 -5.73 -15.09
CA ASP A 24 15.48 -5.74 -15.70
C ASP A 24 16.23 -4.40 -15.55
N VAL A 25 15.60 -3.38 -14.98
CA VAL A 25 16.21 -2.06 -14.77
C VAL A 25 16.88 -2.02 -13.40
N LYS A 26 18.16 -1.66 -13.38
CA LYS A 26 19.01 -1.68 -12.17
C LYS A 26 18.43 -0.83 -11.03
N GLU A 27 17.93 0.37 -11.35
CA GLU A 27 17.32 1.29 -10.39
C GLU A 27 16.12 0.67 -9.67
N TYR A 28 15.37 -0.20 -10.35
CA TYR A 28 14.25 -0.93 -9.77
C TYR A 28 14.68 -2.01 -8.79
N GLN A 29 15.77 -2.70 -9.10
CA GLN A 29 16.32 -3.72 -8.21
C GLN A 29 16.90 -3.07 -6.94
N GLU A 30 17.56 -1.92 -7.08
CA GLU A 30 18.08 -1.13 -5.96
C GLU A 30 16.94 -0.65 -5.05
N LEU A 31 15.90 -0.03 -5.62
CA LEU A 31 14.73 0.42 -4.86
C LEU A 31 14.00 -0.74 -4.17
N LYS A 32 13.84 -1.87 -4.86
CA LYS A 32 13.25 -3.07 -4.25
C LYS A 32 14.06 -3.54 -3.04
N SER A 33 15.40 -3.57 -3.17
CA SER A 33 16.27 -3.97 -2.07
C SER A 33 16.16 -3.02 -0.88
N GLU A 34 16.06 -1.71 -1.11
CA GLU A 34 15.85 -0.73 -0.05
C GLU A 34 14.50 -0.93 0.66
N ILE A 35 13.43 -1.18 -0.11
CA ILE A 35 12.10 -1.47 0.46
C ILE A 35 12.14 -2.75 1.29
N ASP A 36 12.72 -3.83 0.78
CA ASP A 36 12.84 -5.11 1.49
C ASP A 36 13.59 -4.95 2.81
N GLN A 37 14.69 -4.18 2.82
CA GLN A 37 15.45 -3.87 4.04
C GLN A 37 14.62 -3.05 5.04
N LEU A 38 13.91 -2.04 4.56
CA LEU A 38 13.08 -1.18 5.40
C LEU A 38 11.92 -1.96 6.04
N VAL A 39 11.22 -2.77 5.23
CA VAL A 39 10.15 -3.65 5.70
C VAL A 39 10.69 -4.64 6.73
N GLY A 40 11.82 -5.29 6.44
CA GLY A 40 12.47 -6.21 7.36
C GLY A 40 12.87 -5.56 8.68
N HIS A 41 13.44 -4.35 8.63
CA HIS A 41 13.81 -3.58 9.81
C HIS A 41 12.60 -3.20 10.67
N ILE A 42 11.54 -2.68 10.06
CA ILE A 42 10.33 -2.25 10.76
C ILE A 42 9.62 -3.47 11.37
N ASN A 43 9.41 -4.52 10.58
CA ASN A 43 8.78 -5.73 11.06
C ASN A 43 9.59 -6.41 12.17
N GLY A 44 10.91 -6.51 12.03
CA GLY A 44 11.78 -7.06 13.05
C GLY A 44 11.73 -6.32 14.38
N ARG A 45 11.47 -5.01 14.35
CA ARG A 45 11.42 -4.16 15.54
C ARG A 45 10.06 -4.15 16.24
N PHE A 46 8.96 -4.25 15.49
CA PHE A 46 7.63 -3.98 16.02
C PHE A 46 6.64 -5.14 15.96
N SER A 47 6.95 -6.21 15.20
CA SER A 47 6.05 -7.37 15.10
C SER A 47 5.85 -8.08 16.42
N THR A 48 4.68 -8.67 16.56
CA THR A 48 4.35 -9.65 17.59
C THR A 48 4.00 -11.00 16.94
N PRO A 49 3.86 -12.10 17.68
CA PRO A 49 3.46 -13.38 17.08
C PRO A 49 2.14 -13.34 16.31
N ALA A 50 1.24 -12.43 16.68
CA ALA A 50 -0.10 -12.30 16.07
C ALA A 50 -0.24 -11.13 15.09
N TRP A 51 0.75 -10.24 15.00
CA TRP A 51 0.63 -9.02 14.21
C TRP A 51 1.96 -8.57 13.61
N SER A 52 1.90 -8.05 12.39
CA SER A 52 3.02 -7.42 11.71
C SER A 52 2.64 -6.02 11.24
N PRO A 53 3.50 -5.00 11.45
CA PRO A 53 3.26 -3.63 11.01
C PRO A 53 3.03 -3.49 9.52
N ILE A 54 3.81 -4.22 8.72
CA ILE A 54 3.80 -4.11 7.27
C ILE A 54 3.60 -5.50 6.66
N LYS A 55 2.57 -5.63 5.83
CA LYS A 55 2.38 -6.75 4.90
C LYS A 55 2.79 -6.28 3.52
N TYR A 56 3.90 -6.79 3.02
CA TYR A 56 4.46 -6.42 1.73
C TYR A 56 4.31 -7.56 0.74
N ILE A 57 3.63 -7.31 -0.37
CA ILE A 57 3.43 -8.25 -1.47
C ILE A 57 4.15 -7.70 -2.69
N PHE A 58 5.20 -8.39 -3.12
CA PHE A 58 5.89 -8.09 -4.38
C PHE A 58 5.49 -9.12 -5.43
N GLY A 59 4.60 -8.73 -6.32
CA GLY A 59 4.04 -9.64 -7.35
C GLY A 59 2.62 -9.26 -7.74
N SER A 60 2.01 -10.10 -8.57
CA SER A 60 0.61 -9.94 -8.96
C SER A 60 -0.32 -10.51 -7.88
N VAL A 61 -1.38 -9.79 -7.61
CA VAL A 61 -2.52 -10.25 -6.81
C VAL A 61 -3.68 -10.50 -7.78
N ASN A 62 -4.43 -11.58 -7.58
CA ASN A 62 -5.60 -11.82 -8.41
C ASN A 62 -6.69 -10.76 -8.11
N GLN A 63 -7.59 -10.58 -9.08
CA GLN A 63 -8.59 -9.51 -9.00
C GLN A 63 -9.56 -9.64 -7.83
N GLN A 64 -9.88 -10.87 -7.42
CA GLN A 64 -10.79 -11.13 -6.31
C GLN A 64 -10.16 -10.75 -4.96
N ASP A 65 -8.91 -11.15 -4.73
CA ASP A 65 -8.17 -10.79 -3.52
C ASP A 65 -7.91 -9.28 -3.47
N LEU A 66 -7.60 -8.67 -4.61
CA LEU A 66 -7.38 -7.24 -4.72
C LEU A 66 -8.66 -6.45 -4.36
N ALA A 67 -9.81 -6.87 -4.88
CA ALA A 67 -11.11 -6.27 -4.55
C ALA A 67 -11.44 -6.43 -3.06
N ALA A 68 -11.10 -7.58 -2.45
CA ALA A 68 -11.27 -7.79 -1.02
C ALA A 68 -10.36 -6.85 -0.20
N TYR A 69 -9.11 -6.66 -0.60
CA TYR A 69 -8.21 -5.71 0.06
C TYR A 69 -8.74 -4.28 -0.02
N TYR A 70 -9.27 -3.86 -1.17
CA TYR A 70 -9.86 -2.54 -1.32
C TYR A 70 -11.10 -2.37 -0.45
N ARG A 71 -11.99 -3.36 -0.42
CA ARG A 71 -13.22 -3.33 0.37
C ARG A 71 -12.95 -3.23 1.88
N ASP A 72 -11.96 -4.01 2.36
CA ASP A 72 -11.69 -4.17 3.79
C ASP A 72 -10.65 -3.16 4.32
N ALA A 73 -10.16 -2.24 3.47
CA ALA A 73 -9.20 -1.23 3.89
C ALA A 73 -9.89 0.02 4.42
N ASP A 74 -9.51 0.45 5.61
CA ASP A 74 -10.01 1.68 6.24
C ASP A 74 -9.45 2.95 5.58
N VAL A 75 -8.21 2.89 5.07
CA VAL A 75 -7.57 4.01 4.37
C VAL A 75 -6.77 3.50 3.18
N ALA A 76 -6.97 4.12 2.02
CA ALA A 76 -6.08 3.99 0.87
C ALA A 76 -5.21 5.25 0.72
N LEU A 77 -3.88 5.06 0.77
CA LEU A 77 -2.91 6.13 0.56
C LEU A 77 -2.28 5.99 -0.82
N ILE A 78 -2.60 6.91 -1.71
CA ILE A 78 -2.16 6.92 -3.11
C ILE A 78 -1.46 8.25 -3.38
N THR A 79 -0.14 8.23 -3.26
CA THR A 79 0.69 9.45 -3.32
C THR A 79 1.76 9.37 -4.40
N PRO A 80 1.40 9.18 -5.67
CA PRO A 80 2.37 9.21 -6.75
C PRO A 80 2.95 10.62 -6.90
N LEU A 81 4.21 10.70 -7.33
CA LEU A 81 4.85 11.97 -7.71
C LEU A 81 4.37 12.44 -9.09
N ARG A 82 4.01 11.49 -9.96
CA ARG A 82 3.40 11.70 -11.27
C ARG A 82 2.55 10.48 -11.61
N ASP A 83 1.28 10.70 -11.94
CA ASP A 83 0.39 9.65 -12.40
C ASP A 83 -0.66 10.24 -13.35
N GLY A 84 -0.78 9.67 -14.54
CA GLY A 84 -1.65 10.19 -15.59
C GLY A 84 -3.11 9.80 -15.44
N MET A 85 -3.37 8.64 -14.90
CA MET A 85 -4.70 8.15 -14.59
C MET A 85 -4.58 7.08 -13.51
N ASN A 86 -4.84 7.46 -12.28
CA ASN A 86 -4.77 6.51 -11.17
C ASN A 86 -6.00 5.60 -11.16
N LEU A 87 -5.86 4.42 -11.76
CA LEU A 87 -6.91 3.40 -11.76
C LEU A 87 -7.14 2.85 -10.36
N VAL A 88 -6.10 2.73 -9.55
CA VAL A 88 -6.18 2.20 -8.18
C VAL A 88 -7.13 3.03 -7.31
N ALA A 89 -7.08 4.36 -7.42
CA ALA A 89 -8.00 5.24 -6.71
C ALA A 89 -9.46 4.98 -7.10
N LYS A 90 -9.72 4.77 -8.39
CA LYS A 90 -11.06 4.47 -8.91
C LYS A 90 -11.53 3.09 -8.49
N GLU A 91 -10.65 2.10 -8.55
CA GLU A 91 -10.93 0.73 -8.11
C GLU A 91 -11.23 0.68 -6.61
N PHE A 92 -10.43 1.39 -5.79
CA PHE A 92 -10.70 1.50 -4.36
C PHE A 92 -12.09 2.05 -4.09
N VAL A 93 -12.44 3.19 -4.67
CA VAL A 93 -13.77 3.81 -4.49
C VAL A 93 -14.91 2.87 -4.96
N ALA A 94 -14.71 2.18 -6.08
CA ALA A 94 -15.71 1.25 -6.62
C ALA A 94 -15.93 -0.01 -5.75
N CYS A 95 -14.96 -0.36 -4.91
CA CYS A 95 -15.04 -1.51 -4.01
C CYS A 95 -15.57 -1.17 -2.62
N GLN A 96 -15.76 0.12 -2.30
CA GLN A 96 -16.24 0.53 -0.98
C GLN A 96 -17.72 0.19 -0.77
N SER A 97 -18.11 -0.07 0.49
CA SER A 97 -19.50 -0.21 0.86
C SER A 97 -20.12 1.16 1.16
N ASP A 98 -21.44 1.28 0.98
CA ASP A 98 -22.16 2.50 1.32
C ASP A 98 -22.31 2.69 2.84
N GLU A 99 -22.19 1.60 3.62
CA GLU A 99 -22.43 1.62 5.07
C GLU A 99 -21.19 2.06 5.86
N ASP A 100 -20.00 1.61 5.43
CA ASP A 100 -18.73 1.90 6.12
C ASP A 100 -17.60 2.07 5.09
N PRO A 101 -17.57 3.20 4.39
CA PRO A 101 -16.56 3.44 3.36
C PRO A 101 -15.21 3.85 3.98
N GLY A 102 -14.13 3.29 3.45
CA GLY A 102 -12.77 3.71 3.77
C GLY A 102 -12.44 5.09 3.22
N VAL A 103 -11.37 5.69 3.72
CA VAL A 103 -10.89 7.02 3.33
C VAL A 103 -9.84 6.92 2.24
N LEU A 104 -10.02 7.68 1.16
CA LEU A 104 -9.04 7.81 0.10
C LEU A 104 -8.19 9.08 0.30
N VAL A 105 -6.88 8.90 0.45
CA VAL A 105 -5.89 9.98 0.51
C VAL A 105 -5.10 10.01 -0.80
N LEU A 106 -5.28 11.08 -1.57
CA LEU A 106 -4.61 11.30 -2.86
C LEU A 106 -3.61 12.44 -2.80
N SER A 107 -2.46 12.28 -3.45
CA SER A 107 -1.61 13.41 -3.76
C SER A 107 -2.24 14.26 -4.88
N PRO A 108 -1.94 15.59 -4.93
CA PRO A 108 -2.44 16.46 -5.99
C PRO A 108 -1.89 16.09 -7.38
N PHE A 109 -0.93 15.19 -7.46
CA PHE A 109 -0.30 14.70 -8.70
C PHE A 109 -0.91 13.39 -9.21
N ALA A 110 -1.87 12.81 -8.49
CA ALA A 110 -2.65 11.66 -8.93
C ALA A 110 -3.68 12.13 -9.95
N GLY A 111 -3.34 12.17 -11.23
CA GLY A 111 -4.30 12.55 -12.27
C GLY A 111 -3.75 13.19 -13.52
N THR A 112 -2.45 13.50 -13.62
CA THR A 112 -1.83 14.02 -14.83
C THR A 112 -0.68 13.13 -15.30
N LEU A 113 -0.88 12.55 -16.48
CA LEU A 113 0.07 11.87 -17.38
C LEU A 113 1.50 11.56 -16.87
N PHE A 114 1.82 10.34 -16.64
CA PHE A 114 2.90 9.48 -17.12
C PHE A 114 3.19 8.29 -16.20
N GLU A 115 3.45 7.18 -16.87
CA GLU A 115 3.70 5.83 -16.39
C GLU A 115 4.79 5.71 -15.31
N ASN A 116 4.63 4.72 -14.47
CA ASN A 116 5.62 3.87 -13.82
C ASN A 116 5.58 3.88 -12.30
N TYR A 117 4.69 3.18 -11.76
CA TYR A 117 4.59 2.48 -10.48
C TYR A 117 3.15 2.50 -9.96
N LEU A 118 2.49 1.37 -10.14
CA LEU A 118 1.31 1.06 -9.35
C LEU A 118 1.79 0.53 -7.99
N SER A 119 2.13 1.44 -7.10
CA SER A 119 2.27 1.09 -5.70
C SER A 119 1.21 1.86 -4.94
N PHE A 120 0.40 1.15 -4.19
CA PHE A 120 -0.58 1.73 -3.30
C PHE A 120 -0.41 1.13 -1.91
N GLN A 121 -0.81 1.88 -0.93
CA GLN A 121 -0.75 1.48 0.47
C GLN A 121 -2.15 1.48 1.03
N LEU A 122 -2.54 0.37 1.60
CA LEU A 122 -3.79 0.23 2.32
C LEU A 122 -3.48 0.13 3.82
N PHE A 123 -4.35 0.71 4.60
CA PHE A 123 -4.28 0.64 6.06
C PHE A 123 -5.50 -0.09 6.54
N HIS A 124 -5.29 -1.01 7.45
CA HIS A 124 -6.37 -1.68 8.15
C HIS A 124 -6.20 -1.45 9.65
N PHE A 125 -7.28 -1.05 10.29
CA PHE A 125 -7.35 -0.80 11.73
C PHE A 125 -8.07 -1.96 12.42
N TYR A 126 -7.51 -2.44 13.51
CA TYR A 126 -8.06 -3.51 14.33
C TYR A 126 -8.73 -2.96 15.60
#